data_376ec6de90495e1a952ce217770c1feb
#
_entry.id   376ec6de90495e1a952ce217770c1feb
#
_cell.length_a   1.000
_cell.length_b   1.000
_cell.length_c   1.000
_cell.angle_alpha   90.00
_cell.angle_beta   90.00
_cell.angle_gamma   90.00
#
_symmetry.space_group_name_H-M   'P 1'
#
loop_
_entity.id
_entity.type
_entity.pdbx_description
1 polymer ?
#
loop_
_entity_poly.entity_id
_entity_poly.type
_entity_poly.pdbx_seq_one_letter_code
_entity_poly.pdbx_strand_id
1 'polypeptide(L)'
;MTRVLKAKKRKAQSGETRSAVVFLHGYGANGADLMGLADPLADHLPDTMFVAPDAPERCGAGPFGFQWFPIPWIDGSSETESMDGMARAVADLNAFLDAIMIDHDLLPEQVALVGFSQGSMMALHVAPRRPDALAGVVAFSGRLLAPEQLPDEVATRPPILLIHGDQDDVVPVQSLPEAAEALEAAGFAEVFAHIMRGTGHGIAPDGLSVALAFLRDRCGF
;
A
#
# COMPACT_ATOMS: atom_id res chain seq x y z
N MET A 1 -11.81 -18.58 6.32
CA MET A 1 -10.51 -19.06 5.84
C MET A 1 -9.94 -17.98 4.93
N THR A 2 -8.68 -17.61 5.12
CA THR A 2 -7.97 -16.66 4.27
C THR A 2 -7.57 -17.29 2.93
N ARG A 3 -7.59 -16.49 1.87
CA ARG A 3 -7.16 -16.88 0.53
C ARG A 3 -5.64 -16.72 0.41
N VAL A 4 -4.99 -17.61 -0.31
CA VAL A 4 -3.56 -17.48 -0.62
C VAL A 4 -3.40 -16.53 -1.81
N LEU A 5 -2.71 -15.41 -1.59
CA LEU A 5 -2.45 -14.43 -2.65
C LEU A 5 -1.26 -14.90 -3.51
N LYS A 6 -1.46 -14.93 -4.83
CA LYS A 6 -0.36 -15.15 -5.78
C LYS A 6 0.47 -13.87 -5.87
N ALA A 7 1.79 -13.99 -5.89
CA ALA A 7 2.64 -12.82 -5.92
C ALA A 7 3.79 -12.96 -6.93
N LYS A 8 4.17 -11.84 -7.54
CA LYS A 8 5.48 -11.68 -8.19
C LYS A 8 6.50 -11.34 -7.12
N LYS A 9 7.72 -11.87 -7.28
CA LYS A 9 8.81 -11.63 -6.33
C LYS A 9 10.09 -11.27 -7.09
N ARG A 10 10.82 -10.28 -6.60
CA ARG A 10 12.19 -9.96 -6.98
C ARG A 10 13.04 -10.12 -5.72
N LYS A 11 14.05 -10.98 -5.79
CA LYS A 11 14.98 -11.21 -4.69
C LYS A 11 15.85 -9.98 -4.44
N ALA A 12 16.36 -9.85 -3.22
CA ALA A 12 17.39 -8.89 -2.87
C ALA A 12 18.60 -9.04 -3.81
N GLN A 13 19.13 -7.91 -4.26
CA GLN A 13 20.22 -7.87 -5.25
C GLN A 13 21.54 -8.36 -4.66
N SER A 14 21.78 -8.12 -3.37
CA SER A 14 22.93 -8.63 -2.64
C SER A 14 22.93 -10.16 -2.44
N GLY A 15 21.76 -10.80 -2.62
CA GLY A 15 21.55 -12.22 -2.31
C GLY A 15 21.15 -12.49 -0.87
N GLU A 16 21.20 -11.49 0.02
CA GLU A 16 20.76 -11.54 1.42
C GLU A 16 19.52 -10.66 1.59
N THR A 17 18.41 -11.24 2.03
CA THR A 17 17.19 -10.46 2.29
C THR A 17 17.18 -9.98 3.73
N ARG A 18 17.25 -8.66 3.92
CA ARG A 18 17.19 -7.99 5.23
C ARG A 18 15.92 -7.18 5.43
N SER A 19 15.24 -6.88 4.33
CA SER A 19 13.98 -6.15 4.34
C SER A 19 13.10 -6.53 3.17
N ALA A 20 11.82 -6.14 3.22
CA ALA A 20 10.88 -6.35 2.14
C ALA A 20 10.03 -5.11 1.86
N VAL A 21 9.83 -4.81 0.59
CA VAL A 21 8.81 -3.87 0.11
C VAL A 21 7.69 -4.66 -0.53
N VAL A 22 6.46 -4.49 -0.01
CA VAL A 22 5.26 -5.13 -0.55
C VAL A 22 4.46 -4.09 -1.34
N PHE A 23 4.35 -4.31 -2.65
CA PHE A 23 3.59 -3.46 -3.56
C PHE A 23 2.12 -3.88 -3.62
N LEU A 24 1.20 -2.95 -3.39
CA LEU A 24 -0.25 -3.17 -3.45
C LEU A 24 -0.83 -2.38 -4.62
N HIS A 25 -1.29 -3.09 -5.65
CA HIS A 25 -1.79 -2.50 -6.90
C HIS A 25 -3.17 -1.86 -6.77
N GLY A 26 -3.53 -1.00 -7.73
CA GLY A 26 -4.84 -0.38 -7.84
C GLY A 26 -5.92 -1.30 -8.40
N TYR A 27 -7.17 -0.82 -8.38
CA TYR A 27 -8.32 -1.50 -8.96
C TYR A 27 -8.11 -1.81 -10.45
N GLY A 28 -8.42 -3.03 -10.87
CA GLY A 28 -8.30 -3.46 -12.27
C GLY A 28 -6.88 -3.82 -12.73
N ALA A 29 -5.87 -3.68 -11.86
CA ALA A 29 -4.48 -4.02 -12.12
C ALA A 29 -4.11 -5.40 -11.55
N ASN A 30 -2.83 -5.69 -11.47
CA ASN A 30 -2.26 -6.92 -10.89
C ASN A 30 -0.87 -6.64 -10.30
N GLY A 31 -0.31 -7.59 -9.57
CA GLY A 31 1.01 -7.44 -8.94
C GLY A 31 2.15 -7.15 -9.94
N ALA A 32 2.08 -7.67 -11.16
CA ALA A 32 3.13 -7.43 -12.16
C ALA A 32 3.20 -5.95 -12.60
N ASP A 33 2.07 -5.23 -12.57
CA ASP A 33 2.01 -3.82 -12.99
C ASP A 33 2.87 -2.93 -12.07
N LEU A 34 2.88 -3.19 -10.74
CA LEU A 34 3.72 -2.43 -9.81
C LEU A 34 5.13 -3.00 -9.64
N MET A 35 5.40 -4.23 -10.08
CA MET A 35 6.74 -4.81 -9.98
C MET A 35 7.79 -4.03 -10.77
N GLY A 36 7.39 -3.29 -11.81
CA GLY A 36 8.27 -2.37 -12.54
C GLY A 36 8.89 -1.26 -11.67
N LEU A 37 8.26 -0.92 -10.54
CA LEU A 37 8.84 0.04 -9.57
C LEU A 37 10.06 -0.53 -8.83
N ALA A 38 10.20 -1.86 -8.78
CA ALA A 38 11.34 -2.49 -8.13
C ALA A 38 12.66 -2.23 -8.88
N ASP A 39 12.62 -2.03 -10.21
CA ASP A 39 13.84 -1.83 -11.00
C ASP A 39 14.62 -0.57 -10.57
N PRO A 40 14.02 0.62 -10.53
CA PRO A 40 14.73 1.81 -10.08
C PRO A 40 15.02 1.86 -8.59
N LEU A 41 14.33 1.06 -7.76
CA LEU A 41 14.54 1.02 -6.31
C LEU A 41 15.67 0.06 -5.90
N ALA A 42 15.80 -1.08 -6.58
CA ALA A 42 16.68 -2.17 -6.16
C ALA A 42 18.17 -1.79 -6.14
N ASP A 43 18.61 -0.91 -7.05
CA ASP A 43 20.02 -0.44 -7.08
C ASP A 43 20.38 0.39 -5.83
N HIS A 44 19.37 0.96 -5.18
CA HIS A 44 19.52 1.77 -3.98
C HIS A 44 19.16 1.01 -2.68
N LEU A 45 18.49 -0.14 -2.81
CA LEU A 45 18.02 -1.00 -1.72
C LEU A 45 18.49 -2.45 -1.97
N PRO A 46 19.81 -2.72 -1.97
CA PRO A 46 20.36 -4.00 -2.44
C PRO A 46 19.96 -5.20 -1.58
N ASP A 47 19.67 -4.98 -0.29
CA ASP A 47 19.30 -6.02 0.68
C ASP A 47 17.77 -6.19 0.81
N THR A 48 17.01 -5.47 -0.04
CA THR A 48 15.54 -5.49 -0.01
C THR A 48 14.99 -6.42 -1.08
N MET A 49 14.10 -7.32 -0.68
CA MET A 49 13.24 -8.04 -1.61
C MET A 49 11.99 -7.22 -1.95
N PHE A 50 11.50 -7.40 -3.17
CA PHE A 50 10.25 -6.77 -3.61
C PHE A 50 9.21 -7.84 -3.89
N VAL A 51 8.00 -7.65 -3.38
CA VAL A 51 6.91 -8.60 -3.52
C VAL A 51 5.64 -7.87 -3.93
N ALA A 52 4.93 -8.37 -4.92
CA ALA A 52 3.71 -7.74 -5.43
C ALA A 52 2.62 -8.82 -5.57
N PRO A 53 1.72 -8.96 -4.58
CA PRO A 53 0.59 -9.87 -4.69
C PRO A 53 -0.46 -9.38 -5.68
N ASP A 54 -1.13 -10.32 -6.35
CA ASP A 54 -2.42 -10.06 -6.98
C ASP A 54 -3.48 -9.94 -5.89
N ALA A 55 -4.34 -8.95 -5.98
CA ALA A 55 -5.48 -8.82 -5.09
C ALA A 55 -6.42 -10.04 -5.20
N PRO A 56 -7.19 -10.35 -4.15
CA PRO A 56 -7.84 -11.66 -4.02
C PRO A 56 -9.03 -11.88 -4.96
N GLU A 57 -9.62 -10.84 -5.53
CA GLU A 57 -10.83 -10.93 -6.34
C GLU A 57 -10.58 -10.48 -7.77
N ARG A 58 -11.25 -11.13 -8.74
CA ARG A 58 -11.30 -10.63 -10.11
C ARG A 58 -12.09 -9.33 -10.15
N CYS A 59 -11.61 -8.38 -10.94
CA CYS A 59 -12.29 -7.11 -11.12
C CYS A 59 -13.65 -7.31 -11.79
N GLY A 60 -14.72 -6.79 -11.18
CA GLY A 60 -16.07 -6.91 -11.72
C GLY A 60 -16.33 -6.03 -12.94
N ALA A 61 -15.61 -4.93 -13.10
CA ALA A 61 -15.81 -3.97 -14.19
C ALA A 61 -15.08 -4.32 -15.50
N GLY A 62 -14.37 -5.45 -15.58
CA GLY A 62 -13.62 -5.83 -16.78
C GLY A 62 -13.16 -7.28 -16.80
N PRO A 63 -12.77 -7.81 -17.99
CA PRO A 63 -12.34 -9.19 -18.11
C PRO A 63 -10.96 -9.49 -17.54
N PHE A 64 -10.20 -8.47 -17.20
CA PHE A 64 -8.81 -8.59 -16.74
C PHE A 64 -8.58 -7.78 -15.45
N GLY A 65 -7.56 -8.18 -14.69
CA GLY A 65 -7.15 -7.51 -13.46
C GLY A 65 -7.88 -8.01 -12.22
N PHE A 66 -7.47 -7.42 -11.10
CA PHE A 66 -7.93 -7.81 -9.78
C PHE A 66 -8.34 -6.57 -8.98
N GLN A 67 -9.10 -6.80 -7.91
CA GLN A 67 -9.53 -5.79 -6.95
C GLN A 67 -9.34 -6.31 -5.53
N TRP A 68 -9.02 -5.41 -4.61
CA TRP A 68 -8.99 -5.72 -3.18
C TRP A 68 -10.40 -5.88 -2.64
N PHE A 69 -11.29 -4.98 -3.05
CA PHE A 69 -12.70 -5.00 -2.70
C PHE A 69 -13.53 -4.35 -3.81
N PRO A 70 -14.83 -4.69 -3.93
CA PRO A 70 -15.75 -4.06 -4.88
C PRO A 70 -15.88 -2.55 -4.66
N ILE A 71 -16.06 -1.79 -5.74
CA ILE A 71 -16.27 -0.34 -5.68
C ILE A 71 -17.65 -0.02 -6.28
N PRO A 72 -18.66 0.30 -5.44
CA PRO A 72 -20.07 0.43 -5.87
C PRO A 72 -20.31 1.32 -7.08
N TRP A 73 -19.65 2.47 -7.15
CA TRP A 73 -19.84 3.42 -8.27
C TRP A 73 -19.08 3.02 -9.55
N ILE A 74 -18.25 1.96 -9.51
CA ILE A 74 -17.53 1.44 -10.68
C ILE A 74 -18.19 0.16 -11.20
N ASP A 75 -18.49 -0.79 -10.32
CA ASP A 75 -18.92 -2.14 -10.69
C ASP A 75 -20.38 -2.44 -10.35
N GLY A 76 -21.09 -1.48 -9.73
CA GLY A 76 -22.50 -1.62 -9.38
C GLY A 76 -22.77 -2.51 -8.17
N SER A 77 -21.73 -2.89 -7.43
CA SER A 77 -21.87 -3.62 -6.16
C SER A 77 -22.59 -2.80 -5.10
N SER A 78 -23.14 -3.44 -4.09
CA SER A 78 -23.72 -2.78 -2.94
C SER A 78 -22.62 -2.33 -1.94
N GLU A 79 -22.95 -1.38 -1.09
CA GLU A 79 -22.07 -0.97 0.03
C GLU A 79 -21.74 -2.17 0.95
N THR A 80 -22.69 -3.06 1.18
CA THR A 80 -22.49 -4.27 1.98
C THR A 80 -21.47 -5.19 1.33
N GLU A 81 -21.56 -5.43 0.01
CA GLU A 81 -20.56 -6.23 -0.72
C GLU A 81 -19.17 -5.62 -0.68
N SER A 82 -19.09 -4.29 -0.77
CA SER A 82 -17.83 -3.54 -0.65
C SER A 82 -17.20 -3.71 0.74
N MET A 83 -17.98 -3.53 1.80
CA MET A 83 -17.53 -3.68 3.19
C MET A 83 -17.10 -5.12 3.48
N ASP A 84 -17.88 -6.11 3.10
CA ASP A 84 -17.56 -7.52 3.27
C ASP A 84 -16.33 -7.93 2.46
N GLY A 85 -16.21 -7.42 1.23
CA GLY A 85 -15.06 -7.61 0.36
C GLY A 85 -13.79 -7.06 1.01
N MET A 86 -13.86 -5.83 1.52
CA MET A 86 -12.75 -5.18 2.23
C MET A 86 -12.32 -5.96 3.46
N ALA A 87 -13.27 -6.39 4.31
CA ALA A 87 -12.96 -7.17 5.50
C ALA A 87 -12.23 -8.50 5.14
N ARG A 88 -12.67 -9.17 4.08
CA ARG A 88 -11.97 -10.38 3.58
C ARG A 88 -10.57 -10.06 3.05
N ALA A 89 -10.42 -8.97 2.27
CA ALA A 89 -9.12 -8.58 1.72
C ALA A 89 -8.12 -8.18 2.82
N VAL A 90 -8.59 -7.52 3.87
CA VAL A 90 -7.77 -7.19 5.06
C VAL A 90 -7.23 -8.47 5.71
N ALA A 91 -8.08 -9.49 5.90
CA ALA A 91 -7.67 -10.76 6.47
C ALA A 91 -6.65 -11.50 5.57
N ASP A 92 -6.87 -11.50 4.24
CA ASP A 92 -5.97 -12.12 3.28
C ASP A 92 -4.61 -11.40 3.23
N LEU A 93 -4.60 -10.06 3.22
CA LEU A 93 -3.38 -9.28 3.20
C LEU A 93 -2.58 -9.46 4.49
N ASN A 94 -3.22 -9.47 5.65
CA ASN A 94 -2.54 -9.76 6.92
C ASN A 94 -1.89 -11.14 6.90
N ALA A 95 -2.62 -12.18 6.48
CA ALA A 95 -2.06 -13.53 6.37
C ALA A 95 -0.90 -13.60 5.37
N PHE A 96 -0.97 -12.86 4.27
CA PHE A 96 0.10 -12.77 3.29
C PHE A 96 1.36 -12.10 3.87
N LEU A 97 1.20 -11.00 4.61
CA LEU A 97 2.32 -10.30 5.26
C LEU A 97 2.99 -11.20 6.31
N ASP A 98 2.19 -11.89 7.12
CA ASP A 98 2.70 -12.83 8.13
C ASP A 98 3.49 -13.98 7.47
N ALA A 99 2.99 -14.52 6.34
CA ALA A 99 3.69 -15.55 5.60
C ALA A 99 5.03 -15.04 5.02
N ILE A 100 5.08 -13.81 4.48
CA ILE A 100 6.34 -13.23 3.98
C ILE A 100 7.36 -13.06 5.12
N MET A 101 6.93 -12.58 6.27
CA MET A 101 7.82 -12.41 7.42
C MET A 101 8.37 -13.75 7.90
N ILE A 102 7.53 -14.78 8.01
CA ILE A 102 7.94 -16.13 8.41
C ILE A 102 8.87 -16.77 7.37
N ASP A 103 8.51 -16.73 6.09
CA ASP A 103 9.25 -17.38 5.01
C ASP A 103 10.67 -16.80 4.82
N HIS A 104 10.86 -15.53 5.19
CA HIS A 104 12.12 -14.81 4.97
C HIS A 104 12.82 -14.39 6.26
N ASP A 105 12.33 -14.83 7.43
CA ASP A 105 12.87 -14.50 8.77
C ASP A 105 12.98 -12.98 8.99
N LEU A 106 11.92 -12.26 8.62
CA LEU A 106 11.83 -10.80 8.74
C LEU A 106 10.96 -10.41 9.94
N LEU A 107 11.38 -9.37 10.64
CA LEU A 107 10.58 -8.71 11.66
C LEU A 107 9.61 -7.70 11.01
N PRO A 108 8.50 -7.32 11.67
CA PRO A 108 7.55 -6.33 11.15
C PRO A 108 8.20 -5.01 10.73
N GLU A 109 9.15 -4.49 11.51
CA GLU A 109 9.91 -3.26 11.24
C GLU A 109 10.89 -3.38 10.05
N GLN A 110 10.97 -4.54 9.41
CA GLN A 110 11.73 -4.77 8.19
C GLN A 110 10.83 -4.89 6.95
N VAL A 111 9.52 -4.66 7.10
CA VAL A 111 8.55 -4.76 6.01
C VAL A 111 7.84 -3.43 5.81
N ALA A 112 7.94 -2.84 4.61
CA ALA A 112 7.21 -1.64 4.23
C ALA A 112 6.14 -1.95 3.18
N LEU A 113 5.01 -1.22 3.23
CA LEU A 113 3.97 -1.26 2.21
C LEU A 113 4.11 -0.07 1.26
N VAL A 114 4.02 -0.33 -0.03
CA VAL A 114 3.93 0.71 -1.06
C VAL A 114 2.66 0.44 -1.87
N GLY A 115 1.67 1.29 -1.72
CA GLY A 115 0.39 1.15 -2.39
C GLY A 115 0.17 2.17 -3.50
N PHE A 116 -0.65 1.82 -4.47
CA PHE A 116 -1.18 2.73 -5.48
C PHE A 116 -2.70 2.64 -5.51
N SER A 117 -3.40 3.79 -5.47
CA SER A 117 -4.86 3.88 -5.58
C SER A 117 -5.56 2.98 -4.54
N GLN A 118 -6.34 1.99 -4.94
CA GLN A 118 -6.99 1.03 -4.02
C GLN A 118 -5.95 0.29 -3.14
N GLY A 119 -4.76 0.00 -3.66
CA GLY A 119 -3.67 -0.58 -2.87
C GLY A 119 -3.15 0.37 -1.78
N SER A 120 -3.14 1.68 -2.02
CA SER A 120 -2.86 2.69 -0.99
C SER A 120 -3.92 2.69 0.11
N MET A 121 -5.20 2.57 -0.27
CA MET A 121 -6.31 2.48 0.68
C MET A 121 -6.13 1.25 1.59
N MET A 122 -5.74 0.10 1.02
CA MET A 122 -5.43 -1.11 1.79
C MET A 122 -4.23 -0.94 2.71
N ALA A 123 -3.14 -0.32 2.23
CA ALA A 123 -1.94 -0.08 3.04
C ALA A 123 -2.24 0.82 4.24
N LEU A 124 -2.93 1.94 4.01
CA LEU A 124 -3.34 2.90 5.04
C LEU A 124 -4.36 2.31 6.03
N HIS A 125 -5.16 1.34 5.60
CA HIS A 125 -6.11 0.67 6.48
C HIS A 125 -5.44 -0.43 7.32
N VAL A 126 -4.60 -1.26 6.71
CA VAL A 126 -4.01 -2.44 7.35
C VAL A 126 -2.88 -2.07 8.30
N ALA A 127 -1.89 -1.26 7.87
CA ALA A 127 -0.69 -1.02 8.65
C ALA A 127 -0.96 -0.45 10.06
N PRO A 128 -1.84 0.56 10.24
CA PRO A 128 -2.16 1.09 11.56
C PRO A 128 -2.86 0.09 12.51
N ARG A 129 -3.53 -0.92 11.96
CA ARG A 129 -4.33 -1.90 12.70
C ARG A 129 -3.59 -3.19 13.01
N ARG A 130 -2.35 -3.32 12.56
CA ARG A 130 -1.51 -4.47 12.90
C ARG A 130 -1.02 -4.39 14.35
N PRO A 131 -0.86 -5.57 15.02
CA PRO A 131 -0.37 -5.60 16.41
C PRO A 131 1.07 -5.10 16.55
N ASP A 132 1.89 -5.31 15.50
CA ASP A 132 3.28 -4.88 15.45
C ASP A 132 3.48 -3.90 14.29
N ALA A 133 4.24 -2.82 14.56
CA ALA A 133 4.46 -1.76 13.59
C ALA A 133 5.31 -2.26 12.41
N LEU A 134 4.82 -2.02 11.20
CA LEU A 134 5.62 -2.18 9.98
C LEU A 134 6.66 -1.05 9.88
N ALA A 135 7.69 -1.23 9.05
CA ALA A 135 8.71 -0.23 8.78
C ALA A 135 8.13 1.11 8.33
N GLY A 136 7.10 1.07 7.49
CA GLY A 136 6.41 2.26 7.02
C GLY A 136 5.42 2.01 5.90
N VAL A 137 4.72 3.06 5.50
CA VAL A 137 3.75 3.04 4.39
C VAL A 137 4.05 4.17 3.42
N VAL A 138 4.13 3.86 2.14
CA VAL A 138 4.08 4.83 1.03
C VAL A 138 2.76 4.66 0.30
N ALA A 139 1.94 5.69 0.27
CA ALA A 139 0.60 5.66 -0.31
C ALA A 139 0.50 6.64 -1.49
N PHE A 140 0.51 6.10 -2.73
CA PHE A 140 0.34 6.88 -3.95
C PHE A 140 -1.13 6.99 -4.34
N SER A 141 -1.63 8.19 -4.56
CA SER A 141 -2.94 8.48 -5.17
C SER A 141 -4.10 7.69 -4.54
N GLY A 142 -4.08 7.56 -3.22
CA GLY A 142 -5.12 6.89 -2.45
C GLY A 142 -5.85 7.82 -1.51
N ARG A 143 -6.72 7.26 -0.68
CA ARG A 143 -7.38 7.95 0.42
C ARG A 143 -7.45 7.07 1.67
N LEU A 144 -7.55 7.67 2.82
CA LEU A 144 -7.82 6.96 4.07
C LEU A 144 -9.30 6.56 4.12
N LEU A 145 -9.58 5.28 4.32
CA LEU A 145 -10.94 4.77 4.46
C LEU A 145 -11.37 4.81 5.92
N ALA A 146 -12.64 5.18 6.16
CA ALA A 146 -13.26 5.27 7.48
C ALA A 146 -12.36 6.00 8.51
N PRO A 147 -11.93 7.27 8.21
CA PRO A 147 -11.04 8.02 9.09
C PRO A 147 -11.60 8.22 10.50
N GLU A 148 -12.93 8.25 10.64
CA GLU A 148 -13.63 8.39 11.93
C GLU A 148 -13.46 7.17 12.86
N GLN A 149 -13.15 6.00 12.31
CA GLN A 149 -12.95 4.77 13.08
C GLN A 149 -11.48 4.61 13.51
N LEU A 150 -10.56 5.28 12.82
CA LEU A 150 -9.13 5.09 13.04
C LEU A 150 -8.69 5.32 14.50
N PRO A 151 -9.13 6.38 15.22
CA PRO A 151 -8.70 6.61 16.59
C PRO A 151 -8.98 5.45 17.55
N ASP A 152 -10.08 4.73 17.33
CA ASP A 152 -10.51 3.60 18.17
C ASP A 152 -9.85 2.27 17.76
N GLU A 153 -9.37 2.17 16.51
CA GLU A 153 -8.86 0.93 15.93
C GLU A 153 -7.33 0.90 15.77
N VAL A 154 -6.65 2.05 15.93
CA VAL A 154 -5.19 2.13 15.75
C VAL A 154 -4.46 1.35 16.84
N ALA A 155 -3.68 0.35 16.42
CA ALA A 155 -2.81 -0.44 17.30
C ALA A 155 -1.36 0.04 17.23
N THR A 156 -0.88 0.44 16.04
CA THR A 156 0.49 0.91 15.81
C THR A 156 0.52 2.16 14.95
N ARG A 157 1.62 2.91 14.99
CA ARG A 157 1.79 4.17 14.26
C ARG A 157 3.08 4.18 13.47
N PRO A 158 3.20 3.35 12.40
CA PRO A 158 4.37 3.39 11.54
C PRO A 158 4.48 4.75 10.83
N PRO A 159 5.66 5.18 10.39
CA PRO A 159 5.81 6.36 9.54
C PRO A 159 5.03 6.19 8.23
N ILE A 160 4.38 7.26 7.78
CA ILE A 160 3.53 7.27 6.58
C ILE A 160 3.95 8.39 5.64
N LEU A 161 4.13 8.06 4.36
CA LEU A 161 4.33 9.02 3.29
C LEU A 161 3.12 8.97 2.33
N LEU A 162 2.42 10.09 2.23
CA LEU A 162 1.30 10.31 1.30
C LEU A 162 1.81 11.03 0.05
N ILE A 163 1.55 10.47 -1.14
CA ILE A 163 1.98 11.06 -2.42
C ILE A 163 0.78 11.15 -3.36
N HIS A 164 0.55 12.30 -3.99
CA HIS A 164 -0.61 12.49 -4.86
C HIS A 164 -0.29 13.40 -6.04
N GLY A 165 -0.88 13.10 -7.20
CA GLY A 165 -0.85 13.98 -8.36
C GLY A 165 -1.83 15.16 -8.20
N ASP A 166 -1.40 16.39 -8.55
CA ASP A 166 -2.26 17.57 -8.43
C ASP A 166 -3.35 17.66 -9.51
N GLN A 167 -3.27 16.79 -10.54
CA GLN A 167 -4.25 16.68 -11.62
C GLN A 167 -4.97 15.31 -11.62
N ASP A 168 -5.02 14.65 -10.45
CA ASP A 168 -5.70 13.36 -10.30
C ASP A 168 -7.23 13.55 -10.38
N ASP A 169 -7.83 13.01 -11.44
CA ASP A 169 -9.26 13.04 -11.73
C ASP A 169 -10.01 11.77 -11.32
N VAL A 170 -9.29 10.78 -10.75
CA VAL A 170 -9.84 9.51 -10.27
C VAL A 170 -10.02 9.54 -8.75
N VAL A 171 -8.95 9.86 -8.03
CA VAL A 171 -8.97 10.10 -6.59
C VAL A 171 -8.60 11.57 -6.35
N PRO A 172 -9.52 12.40 -5.88
CA PRO A 172 -9.27 13.83 -5.71
C PRO A 172 -8.06 14.11 -4.83
N VAL A 173 -7.22 15.07 -5.24
CA VAL A 173 -5.98 15.44 -4.51
C VAL A 173 -6.26 15.87 -3.07
N GLN A 174 -7.47 16.35 -2.76
CA GLN A 174 -7.94 16.67 -1.42
C GLN A 174 -7.88 15.49 -0.45
N SER A 175 -7.93 14.27 -0.96
CA SER A 175 -7.79 13.05 -0.15
C SER A 175 -6.43 12.96 0.56
N LEU A 176 -5.39 13.64 0.04
CA LEU A 176 -4.08 13.69 0.69
C LEU A 176 -4.11 14.50 1.99
N PRO A 177 -4.48 15.81 2.02
CA PRO A 177 -4.56 16.54 3.28
C PRO A 177 -5.59 15.98 4.25
N GLU A 178 -6.75 15.49 3.76
CA GLU A 178 -7.75 14.82 4.61
C GLU A 178 -7.17 13.59 5.32
N ALA A 179 -6.39 12.76 4.60
CA ALA A 179 -5.73 11.60 5.20
C ALA A 179 -4.65 12.03 6.22
N ALA A 180 -3.86 13.06 5.90
CA ALA A 180 -2.83 13.57 6.81
C ALA A 180 -3.43 14.08 8.12
N GLU A 181 -4.46 14.94 8.05
CA GLU A 181 -5.17 15.48 9.20
C GLU A 181 -5.76 14.36 10.09
N ALA A 182 -6.38 13.36 9.49
CA ALA A 182 -6.98 12.23 10.23
C ALA A 182 -5.91 11.34 10.90
N LEU A 183 -4.78 11.10 10.24
CA LEU A 183 -3.65 10.36 10.81
C LEU A 183 -3.02 11.13 11.99
N GLU A 184 -2.77 12.43 11.83
CA GLU A 184 -2.25 13.30 12.89
C GLU A 184 -3.21 13.34 14.09
N ALA A 185 -4.51 13.47 13.84
CA ALA A 185 -5.54 13.42 14.88
C ALA A 185 -5.58 12.08 15.62
N ALA A 186 -5.24 10.98 14.95
CA ALA A 186 -5.08 9.65 15.55
C ALA A 186 -3.71 9.44 16.24
N GLY A 187 -2.89 10.49 16.33
CA GLY A 187 -1.62 10.50 17.06
C GLY A 187 -0.40 9.98 16.29
N PHE A 188 -0.45 9.95 14.96
CA PHE A 188 0.74 9.68 14.15
C PHE A 188 1.68 10.87 14.19
N ALA A 189 2.94 10.65 14.60
CA ALA A 189 3.96 11.70 14.69
C ALA A 189 4.76 11.87 13.38
N GLU A 190 4.78 10.86 12.53
CA GLU A 190 5.57 10.82 11.29
C GLU A 190 4.65 10.64 10.07
N VAL A 191 3.96 11.72 9.71
CA VAL A 191 3.14 11.81 8.49
C VAL A 191 3.82 12.82 7.55
N PHE A 192 4.19 12.35 6.37
CA PHE A 192 4.85 13.14 5.33
C PHE A 192 3.95 13.22 4.11
N ALA A 193 4.02 14.32 3.37
CA ALA A 193 3.22 14.53 2.18
C ALA A 193 4.06 15.06 1.01
N HIS A 194 3.75 14.60 -0.20
CA HIS A 194 4.35 15.09 -1.44
C HIS A 194 3.31 15.23 -2.54
N ILE A 195 3.35 16.35 -3.28
CA ILE A 195 2.50 16.60 -4.43
C ILE A 195 3.33 16.47 -5.71
N MET A 196 2.98 15.50 -6.55
CA MET A 196 3.54 15.34 -7.90
C MET A 196 2.85 16.33 -8.84
N ARG A 197 3.56 17.41 -9.22
CA ARG A 197 2.99 18.48 -10.03
C ARG A 197 2.79 18.06 -11.48
N GLY A 198 1.65 18.44 -12.06
CA GLY A 198 1.28 18.11 -13.43
C GLY A 198 0.97 16.62 -13.65
N THR A 199 0.78 15.87 -12.58
CA THR A 199 0.55 14.43 -12.62
C THR A 199 -0.92 14.13 -12.35
N GLY A 200 -1.54 13.31 -13.21
CA GLY A 200 -2.87 12.74 -13.00
C GLY A 200 -2.83 11.53 -12.06
N HIS A 201 -3.73 10.55 -12.30
CA HIS A 201 -3.79 9.31 -11.53
C HIS A 201 -2.66 8.36 -11.93
N GLY A 202 -1.46 8.55 -11.34
CA GLY A 202 -0.25 7.80 -11.69
C GLY A 202 0.91 8.05 -10.73
N ILE A 203 2.06 7.43 -11.01
CA ILE A 203 3.30 7.56 -10.26
C ILE A 203 4.34 8.25 -11.14
N ALA A 204 4.69 9.48 -10.79
CA ALA A 204 5.72 10.25 -11.50
C ALA A 204 7.13 10.00 -10.89
N PRO A 205 8.21 10.26 -11.64
CA PRO A 205 9.59 10.01 -11.19
C PRO A 205 9.98 10.76 -9.90
N ASP A 206 9.47 11.97 -9.69
CA ASP A 206 9.72 12.74 -8.45
C ASP A 206 9.06 12.08 -7.24
N GLY A 207 7.82 11.59 -7.39
CA GLY A 207 7.14 10.83 -6.34
C GLY A 207 7.89 9.54 -5.99
N LEU A 208 8.41 8.82 -6.99
CA LEU A 208 9.20 7.61 -6.75
C LEU A 208 10.54 7.94 -6.06
N SER A 209 11.16 9.07 -6.39
CA SER A 209 12.40 9.53 -5.73
C SER A 209 12.17 9.85 -4.26
N VAL A 210 11.05 10.51 -3.93
CA VAL A 210 10.66 10.80 -2.53
C VAL A 210 10.33 9.50 -1.77
N ALA A 211 9.67 8.55 -2.44
CA ALA A 211 9.40 7.23 -1.85
C ALA A 211 10.70 6.46 -1.53
N LEU A 212 11.69 6.50 -2.43
CA LEU A 212 13.01 5.90 -2.20
C LEU A 212 13.71 6.54 -0.98
N ALA A 213 13.73 7.89 -0.91
CA ALA A 213 14.33 8.59 0.22
C ALA A 213 13.65 8.21 1.54
N PHE A 214 12.31 8.13 1.55
CA PHE A 214 11.54 7.70 2.71
C PHE A 214 11.87 6.27 3.15
N LEU A 215 11.94 5.32 2.20
CA LEU A 215 12.29 3.93 2.51
C LEU A 215 13.69 3.82 3.13
N ARG A 216 14.67 4.60 2.64
CA ARG A 216 16.02 4.62 3.19
C ARG A 216 16.10 5.31 4.55
N ASP A 217 15.52 6.50 4.66
CA ASP A 217 15.78 7.39 5.80
C ASP A 217 14.88 7.07 7.00
N ARG A 218 13.66 6.57 6.74
CA ARG A 218 12.65 6.33 7.78
C ARG A 218 12.41 4.85 8.03
N CYS A 219 12.45 4.02 7.00
CA CYS A 219 12.30 2.58 7.17
C CYS A 219 13.64 1.86 7.42
N GLY A 220 14.77 2.55 7.23
CA GLY A 220 16.11 1.99 7.50
C GLY A 220 16.55 0.91 6.50
N PHE A 221 16.10 0.97 5.25
CA PHE A 221 16.37 -0.01 4.19
C PHE A 221 17.67 0.29 3.44
#